data_ba26f420e2a735e06c2cd83d2385d468
#
_entry.id   ba26f420e2a735e06c2cd83d2385d468
#
_cell.length_a   1.000
_cell.length_b   1.000
_cell.length_c   1.000
_cell.angle_alpha   90.00
_cell.angle_beta   90.00
_cell.angle_gamma   90.00
#
_symmetry.space_group_name_H-M   'P 1'
#
loop_
_entity.id
_entity.type
_entity.pdbx_description
1 polymer ?
#
loop_
_entity_poly.entity_id
_entity_poly.type
_entity_poly.pdbx_seq_one_letter_code
_entity_poly.pdbx_strand_id
1 'polypeptide(L)'
;MTLSAALVRRAPKVLLHDHLDGGLRPQTVIELAEQAGYRDLPATDATELARWFAESAYSGSLERYLETFQHTVGVTQTAEALARVA
;
A
#
# COMPACT_ATOMS: atom_id res chain seq x y z
N MET A 1 18.28 -7.11 -29.72
CA MET A 1 16.84 -6.84 -29.60
C MET A 1 16.65 -5.68 -28.64
N THR A 2 15.89 -4.71 -29.03
CA THR A 2 15.60 -3.53 -28.19
C THR A 2 14.21 -3.69 -27.56
N LEU A 3 14.13 -3.55 -26.25
CA LEU A 3 12.86 -3.54 -25.54
C LEU A 3 12.24 -2.14 -25.58
N SER A 4 10.97 -2.05 -25.95
CA SER A 4 10.23 -0.79 -25.89
C SER A 4 9.25 -0.81 -24.72
N ALA A 5 8.85 0.38 -24.25
CA ALA A 5 7.84 0.49 -23.19
C ALA A 5 6.53 -0.19 -23.59
N ALA A 6 6.15 -0.07 -24.88
CA ALA A 6 4.94 -0.71 -25.40
C ALA A 6 5.04 -2.23 -25.34
N LEU A 7 6.18 -2.81 -25.71
CA LEU A 7 6.40 -4.24 -25.65
C LEU A 7 6.36 -4.74 -24.20
N VAL A 8 7.01 -4.02 -23.28
CA VAL A 8 7.00 -4.37 -21.87
C VAL A 8 5.58 -4.35 -21.30
N ARG A 9 4.77 -3.34 -21.65
CA ARG A 9 3.37 -3.26 -21.18
C ARG A 9 2.52 -4.42 -21.68
N ARG A 10 2.77 -4.88 -22.90
CA ARG A 10 2.01 -5.97 -23.52
C ARG A 10 2.47 -7.36 -23.10
N ALA A 11 3.66 -7.49 -22.55
CA ALA A 11 4.20 -8.77 -22.12
C ALA A 11 3.39 -9.35 -20.96
N PRO A 12 3.07 -10.64 -20.97
CA PRO A 12 2.46 -11.28 -19.80
C PRO A 12 3.40 -11.17 -18.59
N LYS A 13 2.82 -10.93 -17.44
CA LYS A 13 3.59 -10.75 -16.20
C LYS A 13 3.00 -11.59 -15.10
N VAL A 14 3.87 -12.08 -14.21
CA VAL A 14 3.46 -12.83 -13.02
C VAL A 14 4.32 -12.40 -11.84
N LEU A 15 3.70 -12.26 -10.67
CA LEU A 15 4.40 -12.05 -9.41
C LEU A 15 4.52 -13.40 -8.72
N LEU A 16 5.76 -13.83 -8.46
CA LEU A 16 6.01 -15.10 -7.80
C LEU A 16 5.93 -15.00 -6.27
N HIS A 17 6.04 -13.79 -5.76
CA HIS A 17 5.95 -13.49 -4.33
C HIS A 17 5.38 -12.09 -4.18
N ASP A 18 4.24 -11.95 -3.50
CA ASP A 18 3.59 -10.66 -3.29
C ASP A 18 3.03 -10.56 -1.88
N HIS A 19 3.10 -9.36 -1.31
CA HIS A 19 2.49 -9.03 -0.04
C HIS A 19 1.34 -8.06 -0.31
N LEU A 20 0.11 -8.54 -0.20
CA LEU A 20 -1.09 -7.76 -0.49
C LEU A 20 -1.12 -6.46 0.34
N ASP A 21 -0.70 -6.55 1.60
CA ASP A 21 -0.66 -5.42 2.52
C ASP A 21 0.41 -4.37 2.18
N GLY A 22 1.29 -4.65 1.24
CA GLY A 22 2.29 -3.70 0.75
C GLY A 22 1.85 -2.87 -0.44
N GLY A 23 0.68 -3.16 -1.03
CA GLY A 23 0.24 -2.54 -2.28
C GLY A 23 -0.98 -1.64 -2.19
N LEU A 24 -1.41 -1.24 -1.00
CA LEU A 24 -2.60 -0.42 -0.83
C LEU A 24 -2.36 1.02 -1.30
N ARG A 25 -3.36 1.58 -1.98
CA ARG A 25 -3.36 3.00 -2.33
C ARG A 25 -3.68 3.82 -1.07
N PRO A 26 -3.03 4.99 -0.87
CA PRO A 26 -3.30 5.82 0.31
C PRO A 26 -4.78 6.18 0.50
N GLN A 27 -5.49 6.50 -0.59
CA GLN A 27 -6.92 6.80 -0.49
C GLN A 27 -7.73 5.60 0.00
N THR A 28 -7.38 4.40 -0.46
CA THR A 28 -8.03 3.16 0.00
C THR A 28 -7.78 2.92 1.48
N VAL A 29 -6.56 3.16 1.95
CA VAL A 29 -6.22 3.05 3.38
C VAL A 29 -7.09 3.99 4.22
N ILE A 30 -7.27 5.24 3.77
CA ILE A 30 -8.10 6.22 4.47
C ILE A 30 -9.55 5.75 4.54
N GLU A 31 -10.11 5.30 3.42
CA GLU A 31 -11.49 4.84 3.37
C GLU A 31 -11.71 3.59 4.24
N LEU A 32 -10.79 2.64 4.20
CA LEU A 32 -10.87 1.45 5.04
C LEU A 32 -10.72 1.79 6.52
N ALA A 33 -9.86 2.75 6.85
CA ALA A 33 -9.69 3.22 8.22
C ALA A 33 -11.00 3.82 8.75
N GLU A 34 -11.68 4.60 7.93
CA GLU A 34 -12.99 5.17 8.28
C GLU A 34 -14.01 4.08 8.57
N GLN A 35 -14.10 3.08 7.68
CA GLN A 35 -15.04 1.97 7.83
C GLN A 35 -14.75 1.13 9.07
N ALA A 36 -13.48 0.94 9.41
CA ALA A 36 -13.05 0.12 10.55
C ALA A 36 -13.00 0.88 11.87
N GLY A 37 -13.14 2.21 11.85
CA GLY A 37 -12.94 3.03 13.04
C GLY A 37 -11.49 3.12 13.46
N TYR A 38 -10.55 2.90 12.54
CA TYR A 38 -9.12 2.97 12.79
C TYR A 38 -8.66 4.42 12.82
N ARG A 39 -8.07 4.86 13.94
CA ARG A 39 -7.73 6.26 14.17
C ARG A 39 -6.23 6.55 14.27
N ASP A 40 -5.39 5.57 14.06
CA ASP A 40 -3.95 5.70 14.26
C ASP A 40 -3.18 6.07 13.00
N LEU A 41 -3.86 6.43 11.90
CA LEU A 41 -3.19 6.87 10.68
C LEU A 41 -2.37 8.13 10.94
N PRO A 42 -1.15 8.21 10.37
CA PRO A 42 -0.29 9.40 10.55
C PRO A 42 -0.78 10.63 9.78
N ALA A 43 -1.73 10.46 8.86
CA ALA A 43 -2.33 11.56 8.10
C ALA A 43 -3.73 11.16 7.66
N THR A 44 -4.60 12.15 7.46
CA THR A 44 -5.99 11.94 7.03
C THR A 44 -6.22 12.37 5.58
N ASP A 45 -5.21 12.96 4.94
CA ASP A 45 -5.23 13.36 3.54
C ASP A 45 -4.40 12.37 2.72
N ALA A 46 -4.92 11.98 1.57
CA ALA A 46 -4.26 10.96 0.72
C ALA A 46 -2.86 11.41 0.27
N THR A 47 -2.68 12.68 -0.07
CA THR A 47 -1.38 13.22 -0.49
C THR A 47 -0.36 13.18 0.64
N GLU A 48 -0.76 13.60 1.84
CA GLU A 48 0.12 13.57 3.00
C GLU A 48 0.42 12.14 3.45
N LEU A 49 -0.57 11.26 3.39
CA LEU A 49 -0.36 9.85 3.73
C LEU A 49 0.59 9.18 2.73
N ALA A 50 0.45 9.47 1.44
CA ALA A 50 1.38 8.97 0.42
C ALA A 50 2.81 9.43 0.70
N ARG A 51 2.98 10.68 1.09
CA ARG A 51 4.29 11.23 1.45
C ARG A 51 4.86 10.51 2.66
N TRP A 52 4.05 10.29 3.69
CA TRP A 52 4.49 9.57 4.89
C TRP A 52 4.96 8.15 4.56
N PHE A 53 4.19 7.41 3.75
CA PHE A 53 4.58 6.08 3.31
C PHE A 53 5.89 6.09 2.53
N ALA A 54 6.05 7.03 1.59
CA ALA A 54 7.27 7.15 0.80
C ALA A 54 8.49 7.49 1.67
N GLU A 55 8.36 8.45 2.58
CA GLU A 55 9.44 8.83 3.48
C GLU A 55 9.83 7.68 4.40
N SER A 56 8.87 6.93 4.90
CA SER A 56 9.13 5.76 5.74
C SER A 56 9.83 4.64 4.96
N ALA A 57 9.40 4.38 3.74
CA ALA A 57 9.98 3.35 2.88
C ALA A 57 11.41 3.69 2.49
N TYR A 58 11.71 4.96 2.26
CA TYR A 58 13.04 5.42 1.82
C TYR A 58 13.89 6.00 2.95
N SER A 59 13.51 5.77 4.20
CA SER A 59 14.22 6.32 5.37
C SER A 59 15.59 5.70 5.62
N GLY A 60 15.88 4.55 5.03
CA GLY A 60 17.08 3.77 5.34
C GLY A 60 16.98 2.99 6.65
N SER A 61 15.82 3.02 7.31
CA SER A 61 15.54 2.30 8.56
C SER A 61 14.52 1.19 8.29
N LEU A 62 14.90 -0.04 8.56
CA LEU A 62 13.99 -1.18 8.44
C LEU A 62 12.80 -1.03 9.41
N GLU A 63 13.05 -0.53 10.61
CA GLU A 63 12.00 -0.32 11.60
C GLU A 63 10.94 0.66 11.10
N ARG A 64 11.36 1.80 10.55
CA ARG A 64 10.42 2.78 9.98
C ARG A 64 9.69 2.23 8.76
N TYR A 65 10.36 1.45 7.93
CA TYR A 65 9.72 0.80 6.80
C TYR A 65 8.63 -0.16 7.28
N LEU A 66 8.92 -0.97 8.30
CA LEU A 66 7.95 -1.93 8.84
C LEU A 66 6.77 -1.27 9.56
N GLU A 67 6.94 -0.05 10.06
CA GLU A 67 5.82 0.71 10.65
C GLU A 67 4.70 0.97 9.64
N THR A 68 5.03 1.02 8.34
CA THR A 68 4.00 1.21 7.30
C THR A 68 2.98 0.07 7.31
N PHE A 69 3.43 -1.15 7.58
CA PHE A 69 2.57 -2.34 7.60
C PHE A 69 1.63 -2.36 8.79
N GLN A 70 1.97 -1.71 9.89
CA GLN A 70 1.07 -1.59 11.02
C GLN A 70 -0.27 -0.98 10.59
N HIS A 71 -0.23 0.05 9.77
CA HIS A 71 -1.42 0.74 9.29
C HIS A 71 -2.17 -0.06 8.24
N THR A 72 -1.48 -0.62 7.25
CA THR A 72 -2.13 -1.40 6.19
C THR A 72 -2.75 -2.68 6.74
N VAL A 73 -2.09 -3.36 7.67
CA VAL A 73 -2.64 -4.52 8.36
C VAL A 73 -3.83 -4.11 9.24
N GLY A 74 -3.70 -2.98 9.94
CA GLY A 74 -4.75 -2.48 10.83
C GLY A 74 -6.09 -2.22 10.13
N VAL A 75 -6.07 -1.81 8.87
CA VAL A 75 -7.28 -1.49 8.10
C VAL A 75 -7.80 -2.66 7.26
N THR A 76 -7.12 -3.81 7.24
CA THR A 76 -7.50 -4.98 6.43
C THR A 76 -7.90 -6.18 7.28
N GLN A 77 -8.63 -5.94 8.36
CA GLN A 77 -9.00 -6.99 9.31
C GLN A 77 -10.36 -7.62 9.04
N THR A 78 -11.03 -7.26 7.94
CA THR A 78 -12.32 -7.86 7.55
C THR A 78 -12.21 -8.51 6.17
N ALA A 79 -13.11 -9.45 5.89
CA ALA A 79 -13.17 -10.09 4.58
C ALA A 79 -13.48 -9.07 3.48
N GLU A 80 -14.34 -8.11 3.76
CA GLU A 80 -14.70 -7.04 2.81
C GLU A 80 -13.49 -6.15 2.49
N ALA A 81 -12.72 -5.78 3.50
CA ALA A 81 -11.53 -4.96 3.30
C ALA A 81 -10.48 -5.70 2.47
N LEU A 82 -10.25 -6.97 2.76
CA LEU A 82 -9.31 -7.81 2.01
C LEU A 82 -9.75 -7.97 0.55
N ALA A 83 -11.04 -8.21 0.32
CA ALA A 83 -11.58 -8.33 -1.03
C ALA A 83 -11.41 -7.04 -1.82
N ARG A 84 -11.63 -5.89 -1.18
CA ARG A 84 -11.46 -4.59 -1.84
C ARG A 84 -10.01 -4.34 -2.24
N VAL A 85 -9.06 -4.69 -1.40
CA VAL A 85 -7.64 -4.48 -1.66
C VAL A 85 -7.16 -5.38 -2.80
N ALA A 86 -7.64 -6.60 -2.84
CA ALA A 86 -7.28 -7.55 -3.89
C ALA A 86 -7.82 -7.12 -5.26
#